data_f73bb6e459e7f989ff3ea160d38a1688
#
_entry.id   f73bb6e459e7f989ff3ea160d38a1688
#
_cell.length_a   1.000
_cell.length_b   1.000
_cell.length_c   1.000
_cell.angle_alpha   90.00
_cell.angle_beta   90.00
_cell.angle_gamma   90.00
#
_symmetry.space_group_name_H-M   'P 1'
#
loop_
_entity.id
_entity.type
_entity.pdbx_description
1 polymer ?
#
loop_
_entity_poly.entity_id
_entity_poly.type
_entity_poly.pdbx_seq_one_letter_code
_entity_poly.pdbx_strand_id
1 'polypeptide(L)'
;MRIERVESLDKRKCKVFTDEDFAFLLYKGELEKYGVCEGAVLEERTERELLELLSRRAHERALNLLKVQDRTEGEMCRRLFQDGYPDSIVQETIGFLQEYHFVDDARYAANYLQVHGKRKSQAELKLYLQRK
;
A
#
# COMPACT_ATOMS: atom_id res chain seq x y z
N MET A 1 -11.44 7.23 -16.77
CA MET A 1 -10.57 8.00 -15.85
C MET A 1 -9.95 9.17 -16.59
N ARG A 2 -10.16 10.33 -16.09
CA ARG A 2 -9.57 11.56 -16.66
C ARG A 2 -8.50 12.08 -15.72
N ILE A 3 -7.36 12.42 -16.28
CA ILE A 3 -6.24 12.95 -15.50
C ILE A 3 -6.43 14.45 -15.32
N GLU A 4 -6.62 14.90 -14.11
CA GLU A 4 -6.81 16.32 -13.82
C GLU A 4 -5.49 17.04 -13.62
N ARG A 5 -4.56 16.45 -12.88
CA ARG A 5 -3.32 17.11 -12.51
C ARG A 5 -2.22 16.10 -12.27
N VAL A 6 -1.01 16.48 -12.62
CA VAL A 6 0.19 15.69 -12.34
C VAL A 6 1.18 16.59 -11.61
N GLU A 7 1.55 16.21 -10.38
CA GLU A 7 2.51 16.97 -9.58
C GLU A 7 3.80 16.17 -9.42
N SER A 8 4.93 16.83 -9.67
CA SER A 8 6.23 16.22 -9.41
C SER A 8 6.51 16.25 -7.90
N LEU A 9 6.79 15.10 -7.31
CA LEU A 9 7.13 15.00 -5.90
C LEU A 9 8.64 15.06 -5.67
N ASP A 10 9.39 14.38 -6.54
CA ASP A 10 10.84 14.38 -6.51
C ASP A 10 11.36 14.08 -7.91
N LYS A 11 12.63 13.72 -8.03
CA LYS A 11 13.25 13.45 -9.34
C LYS A 11 12.68 12.22 -10.04
N ARG A 12 12.04 11.31 -9.30
CA ARG A 12 11.59 10.02 -9.82
C ARG A 12 10.08 9.86 -9.84
N LYS A 13 9.37 10.48 -8.91
CA LYS A 13 7.96 10.21 -8.67
C LYS A 13 7.08 11.42 -8.92
N CYS A 14 5.88 11.14 -9.40
CA CYS A 14 4.83 12.13 -9.58
C CYS A 14 3.55 11.63 -8.91
N LYS A 15 2.76 12.57 -8.42
CA LYS A 15 1.42 12.28 -7.90
C LYS A 15 0.42 12.67 -8.97
N VAL A 16 -0.45 11.74 -9.31
CA VAL A 16 -1.45 11.90 -10.36
C VAL A 16 -2.82 12.01 -9.71
N PHE A 17 -3.55 13.06 -10.06
CA PHE A 17 -4.90 13.32 -9.57
C PHE A 17 -5.89 13.07 -10.69
N THR A 18 -7.00 12.41 -10.38
CA THR A 18 -8.03 12.08 -11.36
C THR A 18 -9.37 12.69 -11.00
N ASP A 19 -10.32 12.63 -11.91
CA ASP A 19 -11.68 13.14 -11.72
C ASP A 19 -12.56 12.28 -10.81
N GLU A 20 -12.06 11.12 -10.39
CA GLU A 20 -12.81 10.17 -9.56
C GLU A 20 -12.41 10.24 -8.08
N ASP A 21 -11.94 11.37 -7.60
CA ASP A 21 -11.38 11.54 -6.25
C ASP A 21 -10.34 10.47 -5.92
N PHE A 22 -9.52 10.19 -6.90
CA PHE A 22 -8.61 9.08 -6.88
C PHE A 22 -7.23 9.62 -7.23
N ALA A 23 -6.26 9.38 -6.37
CA ALA A 23 -4.89 9.84 -6.60
C ALA A 23 -3.93 8.69 -6.40
N PHE A 24 -2.86 8.68 -7.17
CA PHE A 24 -1.85 7.63 -7.08
C PHE A 24 -0.48 8.15 -7.50
N LEU A 25 0.55 7.39 -7.17
CA LEU A 25 1.92 7.74 -7.50
C LEU A 25 2.42 6.91 -8.68
N LEU A 26 3.12 7.57 -9.60
CA LEU A 26 3.80 6.91 -10.71
C LEU A 26 5.24 7.41 -10.80
N TYR A 27 6.11 6.59 -11.33
CA TYR A 27 7.44 7.05 -11.72
C TYR A 27 7.33 7.86 -13.01
N LYS A 28 8.23 8.81 -13.19
CA LYS A 28 8.17 9.71 -14.34
C LYS A 28 8.17 8.99 -15.68
N GLY A 29 8.94 7.92 -15.81
CA GLY A 29 8.95 7.12 -17.04
C GLY A 29 7.63 6.43 -17.33
N GLU A 30 6.83 6.19 -16.32
CA GLU A 30 5.54 5.55 -16.47
C GLU A 30 4.46 6.50 -16.97
N LEU A 31 4.62 7.80 -16.73
CA LEU A 31 3.69 8.79 -17.27
C LEU A 31 3.61 8.67 -18.79
N GLU A 32 4.76 8.58 -19.42
CA GLU A 32 4.83 8.44 -20.86
C GLU A 32 4.33 7.09 -21.33
N LYS A 33 4.72 6.04 -20.63
CA LYS A 33 4.33 4.67 -20.96
C LYS A 33 2.81 4.48 -21.02
N TYR A 34 2.09 5.10 -20.08
CA TYR A 34 0.64 4.95 -19.97
C TYR A 34 -0.14 6.14 -20.54
N GLY A 35 0.55 7.10 -21.12
CA GLY A 35 -0.09 8.28 -21.67
C GLY A 35 -0.75 9.17 -20.62
N VAL A 36 -0.16 9.23 -19.43
CA VAL A 36 -0.69 10.02 -18.32
C VAL A 36 -0.17 11.44 -18.38
N CYS A 37 -1.06 12.39 -18.69
CA CYS A 37 -0.74 13.82 -18.68
C CYS A 37 -2.00 14.58 -18.33
N GLU A 38 -1.87 15.83 -17.94
CA GLU A 38 -3.01 16.66 -17.56
C GLU A 38 -4.00 16.76 -18.72
N GLY A 39 -5.27 16.53 -18.41
CA GLY A 39 -6.33 16.57 -19.40
C GLY A 39 -6.52 15.29 -20.19
N ALA A 40 -5.65 14.30 -20.04
CA ALA A 40 -5.77 13.04 -20.75
C ALA A 40 -6.94 12.22 -20.22
N VAL A 41 -7.63 11.54 -21.13
CA VAL A 41 -8.68 10.57 -20.78
C VAL A 41 -8.10 9.20 -21.08
N LEU A 42 -7.93 8.37 -20.06
CA LEU A 42 -7.38 7.05 -20.24
C LEU A 42 -8.44 6.08 -20.74
N GLU A 43 -8.08 5.26 -21.70
CA GLU A 43 -8.93 4.18 -22.17
C GLU A 43 -9.12 3.16 -21.05
N GLU A 44 -10.22 2.47 -21.08
CA GLU A 44 -10.55 1.44 -20.07
C GLU A 44 -9.44 0.41 -19.92
N ARG A 45 -8.85 0.00 -21.04
CA ARG A 45 -7.73 -0.95 -21.03
C ARG A 45 -6.52 -0.40 -20.30
N THR A 46 -6.13 0.85 -20.58
CA THR A 46 -5.00 1.50 -19.93
C THR A 46 -5.26 1.69 -18.45
N GLU A 47 -6.47 2.09 -18.10
CA GLU A 47 -6.89 2.24 -16.71
C GLU A 47 -6.74 0.92 -15.97
N ARG A 48 -7.18 -0.17 -16.56
CA ARG A 48 -7.07 -1.51 -15.97
C ARG A 48 -5.61 -1.91 -15.77
N GLU A 49 -4.77 -1.66 -16.76
CA GLU A 49 -3.34 -1.95 -16.66
C GLU A 49 -2.68 -1.15 -15.53
N LEU A 50 -3.06 0.12 -15.39
CA LEU A 50 -2.55 0.96 -14.31
C LEU A 50 -2.97 0.45 -12.94
N LEU A 51 -4.24 0.09 -12.79
CA LEU A 51 -4.75 -0.43 -11.52
C LEU A 51 -4.06 -1.74 -11.15
N GLU A 52 -3.82 -2.61 -12.12
CA GLU A 52 -3.08 -3.85 -11.90
C GLU A 52 -1.64 -3.58 -11.45
N LEU A 53 -0.99 -2.59 -12.05
CA LEU A 53 0.36 -2.17 -11.67
C LEU A 53 0.39 -1.68 -10.22
N LEU A 54 -0.54 -0.80 -9.86
CA LEU A 54 -0.63 -0.26 -8.51
C LEU A 54 -0.92 -1.36 -7.48
N SER A 55 -1.82 -2.27 -7.80
CA SER A 55 -2.15 -3.40 -6.94
C SER A 55 -0.92 -4.28 -6.69
N ARG A 56 -0.19 -4.61 -7.74
CA ARG A 56 1.01 -5.41 -7.63
C ARG A 56 2.08 -4.73 -6.76
N ARG A 57 2.27 -3.44 -6.94
CA ARG A 57 3.20 -2.66 -6.13
C ARG A 57 2.79 -2.62 -4.67
N ALA A 58 1.50 -2.44 -4.41
CA ALA A 58 0.99 -2.42 -3.05
C ALA A 58 1.18 -3.77 -2.36
N HIS A 59 0.93 -4.87 -3.08
CA HIS A 59 1.16 -6.21 -2.57
C HIS A 59 2.64 -6.43 -2.23
N GLU A 60 3.53 -6.07 -3.13
CA GLU A 60 4.98 -6.20 -2.91
C GLU A 60 5.42 -5.36 -1.71
N ARG A 61 4.93 -4.13 -1.63
CA ARG A 61 5.25 -3.23 -0.52
C ARG A 61 4.80 -3.82 0.81
N ALA A 62 3.57 -4.32 0.85
CA ALA A 62 3.00 -4.92 2.05
C ALA A 62 3.80 -6.15 2.49
N LEU A 63 4.14 -7.02 1.56
CA LEU A 63 4.92 -8.21 1.87
C LEU A 63 6.32 -7.85 2.37
N ASN A 64 6.94 -6.83 1.79
CA ASN A 64 8.25 -6.36 2.26
C ASN A 64 8.17 -5.77 3.66
N LEU A 65 7.10 -5.06 3.97
CA LEU A 65 6.90 -4.54 5.33
C LEU A 65 6.74 -5.67 6.34
N LEU A 66 6.03 -6.73 5.96
CA LEU A 66 5.81 -7.89 6.83
C LEU A 66 7.08 -8.73 7.04
N LYS A 67 8.03 -8.67 6.11
CA LYS A 67 9.32 -9.32 6.29
C LYS A 67 10.09 -8.73 7.45
N VAL A 68 9.90 -7.45 7.72
CA VAL A 68 10.59 -6.76 8.81
C VAL A 68 9.94 -7.09 10.14
N GLN A 69 8.60 -7.08 10.18
CA GLN A 69 7.85 -7.41 11.39
C GLN A 69 6.37 -7.60 11.09
N ASP A 70 5.68 -8.31 11.98
CA ASP A 70 4.23 -8.47 11.89
C ASP A 70 3.54 -7.11 12.09
N ARG A 71 2.40 -6.94 11.44
CA ARG A 71 1.60 -5.72 11.53
C ARG A 71 0.12 -6.06 11.58
N THR A 72 -0.66 -5.19 12.24
CA THR A 72 -2.12 -5.31 12.23
C THR A 72 -2.64 -4.74 10.91
N GLU A 73 -3.92 -5.01 10.64
CA GLU A 73 -4.58 -4.43 9.46
C GLU A 73 -4.54 -2.90 9.48
N GLY A 74 -4.85 -2.31 10.64
CA GLY A 74 -4.86 -0.85 10.79
C GLY A 74 -3.51 -0.23 10.51
N GLU A 75 -2.44 -0.84 11.00
CA GLU A 75 -1.09 -0.38 10.75
C GLU A 75 -0.72 -0.48 9.28
N MET A 76 -1.09 -1.59 8.65
CA MET A 76 -0.84 -1.80 7.22
C MET A 76 -1.61 -0.80 6.37
N CYS A 77 -2.88 -0.57 6.68
CA CYS A 77 -3.68 0.45 6.00
C CYS A 77 -3.03 1.82 6.06
N ARG A 78 -2.65 2.25 7.26
CA ARG A 78 -2.01 3.55 7.45
C ARG A 78 -0.73 3.66 6.65
N ARG A 79 0.08 2.62 6.64
CA ARG A 79 1.35 2.65 5.92
C ARG A 79 1.15 2.73 4.42
N LEU A 80 0.22 1.97 3.87
CA LEU A 80 -0.07 2.00 2.45
C LEU A 80 -0.64 3.35 2.01
N PHE A 81 -1.50 3.97 2.84
CA PHE A 81 -1.97 5.32 2.59
C PHE A 81 -0.82 6.32 2.59
N GLN A 82 0.10 6.21 3.54
CA GLN A 82 1.28 7.07 3.60
C GLN A 82 2.17 6.90 2.36
N ASP A 83 2.21 5.69 1.82
CA ASP A 83 2.98 5.40 0.61
C ASP A 83 2.28 5.88 -0.66
N GLY A 84 1.09 6.46 -0.55
CA GLY A 84 0.39 7.09 -1.67
C GLY A 84 -0.54 6.20 -2.47
N TYR A 85 -0.89 5.03 -1.95
CA TYR A 85 -1.84 4.16 -2.64
C TYR A 85 -3.27 4.62 -2.42
N PRO A 86 -4.13 4.54 -3.47
CA PRO A 86 -5.55 4.89 -3.34
C PRO A 86 -6.29 3.92 -2.42
N ASP A 87 -7.39 4.39 -1.84
CA ASP A 87 -8.18 3.58 -0.92
C ASP A 87 -8.59 2.22 -1.50
N SER A 88 -9.05 2.18 -2.75
CA SER A 88 -9.45 0.93 -3.39
C SER A 88 -8.30 -0.07 -3.45
N ILE A 89 -7.10 0.39 -3.74
CA ILE A 89 -5.90 -0.44 -3.79
C ILE A 89 -5.51 -0.89 -2.39
N VAL A 90 -5.60 0.00 -1.40
CA VAL A 90 -5.32 -0.35 -0.01
C VAL A 90 -6.25 -1.45 0.47
N GLN A 91 -7.56 -1.30 0.24
CA GLN A 91 -8.54 -2.29 0.68
C GLN A 91 -8.36 -3.63 -0.04
N GLU A 92 -8.08 -3.60 -1.33
CA GLU A 92 -7.81 -4.81 -2.09
C GLU A 92 -6.55 -5.52 -1.56
N THR A 93 -5.52 -4.77 -1.22
CA THR A 93 -4.28 -5.33 -0.67
C THR A 93 -4.52 -5.96 0.69
N ILE A 94 -5.30 -5.30 1.55
CA ILE A 94 -5.65 -5.87 2.86
C ILE A 94 -6.41 -7.19 2.69
N GLY A 95 -7.36 -7.24 1.75
CA GLY A 95 -8.10 -8.47 1.44
C GLY A 95 -7.17 -9.59 1.00
N PHE A 96 -6.19 -9.27 0.15
CA PHE A 96 -5.17 -10.22 -0.26
C PHE A 96 -4.38 -10.77 0.94
N LEU A 97 -3.95 -9.87 1.83
CA LEU A 97 -3.18 -10.28 2.99
C LEU A 97 -3.99 -11.15 3.95
N GLN A 98 -5.27 -10.86 4.11
CA GLN A 98 -6.18 -11.67 4.93
C GLN A 98 -6.38 -13.05 4.32
N GLU A 99 -6.63 -13.11 3.03
CA GLU A 99 -6.88 -14.36 2.33
C GLU A 99 -5.72 -15.34 2.47
N TYR A 100 -4.50 -14.85 2.43
CA TYR A 100 -3.30 -15.67 2.56
C TYR A 100 -2.74 -15.69 3.99
N HIS A 101 -3.48 -15.16 4.95
CA HIS A 101 -3.10 -15.14 6.37
C HIS A 101 -1.79 -14.42 6.67
N PHE A 102 -1.43 -13.44 5.86
CA PHE A 102 -0.28 -12.60 6.12
C PHE A 102 -0.56 -11.53 7.18
N VAL A 103 -1.83 -11.13 7.33
CA VAL A 103 -2.27 -10.20 8.36
C VAL A 103 -3.43 -10.84 9.10
N ASP A 104 -3.27 -11.00 10.41
CA ASP A 104 -4.26 -11.62 11.26
C ASP A 104 -4.11 -11.02 12.65
N ASP A 105 -5.03 -10.14 13.02
CA ASP A 105 -4.96 -9.43 14.29
C ASP A 105 -5.06 -10.38 15.49
N ALA A 106 -5.81 -11.45 15.36
CA ALA A 106 -5.89 -12.48 16.40
C ALA A 106 -4.57 -13.19 16.56
N ARG A 107 -3.92 -13.55 15.44
CA ARG A 107 -2.59 -14.17 15.47
C ARG A 107 -1.56 -13.21 16.08
N TYR A 108 -1.64 -11.93 15.72
CA TYR A 108 -0.75 -10.92 16.28
C TYR A 108 -0.88 -10.86 17.80
N ALA A 109 -2.10 -10.81 18.31
CA ALA A 109 -2.36 -10.78 19.75
C ALA A 109 -1.85 -12.06 20.44
N ALA A 110 -2.09 -13.23 19.85
CA ALA A 110 -1.62 -14.51 20.39
C ALA A 110 -0.09 -14.55 20.43
N ASN A 111 0.58 -14.11 19.37
CA ASN A 111 2.04 -14.07 19.34
C ASN A 111 2.59 -13.12 20.40
N TYR A 112 1.96 -11.99 20.59
CA TYR A 112 2.35 -11.03 21.62
C TYR A 112 2.24 -11.66 23.01
N LEU A 113 1.12 -12.27 23.32
CA LEU A 113 0.90 -12.92 24.62
C LEU A 113 1.91 -14.03 24.87
N GLN A 114 2.18 -14.85 23.87
CA GLN A 114 3.14 -15.94 23.98
C GLN A 114 4.54 -15.42 24.27
N VAL A 115 4.97 -14.43 23.51
CA VAL A 115 6.31 -13.84 23.69
C VAL A 115 6.41 -13.18 25.06
N HIS A 116 5.40 -12.40 25.44
CA HIS A 116 5.37 -11.73 26.72
C HIS A 116 5.39 -12.71 27.88
N GLY A 117 4.58 -13.73 27.82
CA GLY A 117 4.49 -14.76 28.85
C GLY A 117 5.78 -15.54 29.05
N LYS A 118 6.54 -15.70 28.00
CA LYS A 118 7.84 -16.38 28.02
C LYS A 118 9.01 -15.48 28.34
N ARG A 119 8.77 -14.21 28.57
CA ARG A 119 9.82 -13.23 28.86
C ARG A 119 10.83 -13.13 27.72
N LYS A 120 10.33 -13.12 26.52
CA LYS A 120 11.18 -13.04 25.34
C LYS A 120 11.83 -11.66 25.18
N SER A 121 12.58 -11.48 24.13
CA SER A 121 13.27 -10.24 23.82
C SER A 121 12.38 -9.02 24.04
N GLN A 122 12.83 -8.10 24.84
CA GLN A 122 12.10 -6.87 25.12
C GLN A 122 12.00 -6.00 23.89
N ALA A 123 13.02 -6.05 23.04
CA ALA A 123 13.00 -5.29 21.80
C ALA A 123 11.88 -5.75 20.86
N GLU A 124 11.71 -7.07 20.74
CA GLU A 124 10.62 -7.61 19.92
C GLU A 124 9.26 -7.23 20.48
N LEU A 125 9.07 -7.34 21.78
CA LEU A 125 7.83 -6.97 22.43
C LEU A 125 7.50 -5.50 22.18
N LYS A 126 8.48 -4.63 22.29
CA LYS A 126 8.30 -3.21 22.03
C LYS A 126 7.88 -2.95 20.59
N LEU A 127 8.49 -3.63 19.64
CA LEU A 127 8.14 -3.50 18.25
C LEU A 127 6.67 -3.88 18.01
N TYR A 128 6.24 -5.00 18.56
CA TYR A 128 4.85 -5.43 18.44
C TYR A 128 3.89 -4.43 19.08
N LEU A 129 4.21 -3.94 20.26
CA LEU A 129 3.35 -3.02 20.98
C LEU A 129 3.24 -1.66 20.31
N GLN A 130 4.36 -1.12 19.86
CA GLN A 130 4.39 0.22 19.30
C GLN A 130 3.70 0.34 17.95
N ARG A 131 3.44 -0.76 17.30
CA ARG A 131 2.85 -0.75 15.98
C ARG A 131 1.34 -0.94 15.94
N LYS A 132 0.75 -1.03 17.06
CA LYS A 132 -0.70 -1.12 17.16
C LYS A 132 -1.39 0.19 16.96
#